data_04e1d88ff722e0138e821093b7420c00
#
_entry.id   04e1d88ff722e0138e821093b7420c00
#
_cell.length_a   1.000
_cell.length_b   1.000
_cell.length_c   1.000
_cell.angle_alpha   90.00
_cell.angle_beta   90.00
_cell.angle_gamma   90.00
#
_symmetry.space_group_name_H-M   'P 1'
#
loop_
_entity.id
_entity.type
_entity.pdbx_description
1 polymer ?
#
loop_
_entity_poly.entity_id
_entity_poly.type
_entity_poly.pdbx_seq_one_letter_code
_entity_poly.pdbx_strand_id
1 'polypeptide(L)'
;SSKTGAYSASISYLNKEGILRNTDHESYNIRLKSDYSFLNNRLTIGQSMIVRLAQGKGNIDQDTMFGILQFPSVVPVYDPTNATGWGTSANINLPNPLGYSNVIDNTNESTRIFLNAYLQAEIIKDLKYKFNVGIRKDHTKSRTYTGIYDLGTFGKNDAPDLKEGSSTYDSWVIENTLNYDKVFGKHNISLLAGYSAQKDKHYGLNGSNSDIPQFIETMTGNTTTMSASSNLKELALVSLFGRVMYSYDDRYLFSASIRRDGSSRFGKGHQYGSFPSVSVGWNINREKFFNPLENVFDQLKIRASYGKLGNQEIGDNYYPTISVVGSGMNYLQGNNIWFGQMPYVNAVSPTNLTWENTETYNIGLDLSLLNGRLTMTADAYV
;
A
#
# COMPACT_ATOMS: atom_id res chain seq x y z
N SER A 1 33.50 -3.71 1.21
CA SER A 1 33.39 -3.58 -0.27
C SER A 1 34.71 -3.96 -0.89
N SER A 2 34.69 -4.65 -2.00
CA SER A 2 35.86 -4.94 -2.85
C SER A 2 35.79 -4.07 -4.11
N LYS A 3 36.87 -4.09 -4.95
CA LYS A 3 36.85 -3.38 -6.24
C LYS A 3 35.73 -3.88 -7.19
N THR A 4 35.18 -5.04 -6.93
CA THR A 4 34.18 -5.72 -7.78
C THR A 4 32.83 -5.93 -7.13
N GLY A 5 32.68 -5.58 -5.84
CA GLY A 5 31.40 -5.82 -5.16
C GLY A 5 31.23 -5.03 -3.87
N ALA A 6 29.98 -4.74 -3.57
CA ALA A 6 29.55 -4.15 -2.32
C ALA A 6 28.46 -5.02 -1.69
N TYR A 7 28.49 -5.17 -0.38
CA TYR A 7 27.44 -5.83 0.37
C TYR A 7 27.14 -5.06 1.64
N SER A 8 25.92 -5.14 2.09
CA SER A 8 25.51 -4.65 3.39
C SER A 8 24.54 -5.63 4.03
N ALA A 9 24.64 -5.78 5.34
CA ALA A 9 23.72 -6.53 6.17
C ALA A 9 23.34 -5.67 7.37
N SER A 10 22.08 -5.65 7.73
CA SER A 10 21.61 -4.99 8.93
C SER A 10 20.52 -5.79 9.61
N ILE A 11 20.50 -5.74 10.91
CA ILE A 11 19.44 -6.28 11.77
C ILE A 11 18.97 -5.12 12.64
N SER A 12 17.66 -4.94 12.74
CA SER A 12 17.07 -3.98 13.67
C SER A 12 15.96 -4.65 14.48
N TYR A 13 15.87 -4.27 15.72
CA TYR A 13 14.85 -4.66 16.67
C TYR A 13 14.10 -3.41 17.12
N LEU A 14 12.79 -3.52 17.20
CA LEU A 14 11.92 -2.48 17.72
C LEU A 14 10.93 -3.12 18.67
N ASN A 15 10.86 -2.59 19.88
CA ASN A 15 9.80 -2.87 20.86
C ASN A 15 9.13 -1.56 21.26
N LYS A 16 7.81 -1.52 21.22
CA LYS A 16 6.99 -0.38 21.63
C LYS A 16 5.87 -0.88 22.52
N GLU A 17 5.76 -0.30 23.68
CA GLU A 17 4.58 -0.43 24.54
C GLU A 17 3.63 0.72 24.23
N GLY A 18 2.34 0.42 24.10
CA GLY A 18 1.32 1.43 23.87
C GLY A 18 0.96 2.20 25.14
N ILE A 19 0.34 3.37 24.97
CA ILE A 19 -0.21 4.17 26.09
C ILE A 19 -1.40 3.44 26.74
N LEU A 20 -2.15 2.68 25.94
CA LEU A 20 -3.27 1.89 26.41
C LEU A 20 -2.78 0.53 26.89
N ARG A 21 -3.36 0.02 27.98
CA ARG A 21 -2.98 -1.29 28.52
C ARG A 21 -3.20 -2.40 27.51
N ASN A 22 -2.38 -3.44 27.59
CA ASN A 22 -2.42 -4.61 26.69
C ASN A 22 -2.20 -4.26 25.21
N THR A 23 -1.47 -3.18 24.93
CA THR A 23 -1.06 -2.82 23.58
C THR A 23 0.45 -2.79 23.50
N ASP A 24 1.00 -3.56 22.59
CA ASP A 24 2.44 -3.61 22.30
C ASP A 24 2.70 -3.90 20.83
N HIS A 25 3.91 -3.65 20.41
CA HIS A 25 4.39 -4.02 19.09
C HIS A 25 5.87 -4.34 19.13
N GLU A 26 6.22 -5.53 18.70
CA GLU A 26 7.59 -5.99 18.57
C GLU A 26 7.89 -6.34 17.11
N SER A 27 9.06 -5.95 16.61
CA SER A 27 9.47 -6.34 15.26
C SER A 27 10.97 -6.50 15.11
N TYR A 28 11.35 -7.49 14.32
CA TYR A 28 12.70 -7.77 13.83
C TYR A 28 12.75 -7.51 12.34
N ASN A 29 13.75 -6.74 11.88
CA ASN A 29 13.97 -6.52 10.47
C ASN A 29 15.40 -6.94 10.12
N ILE A 30 15.50 -7.81 9.13
CA ILE A 30 16.78 -8.25 8.56
C ILE A 30 16.83 -7.73 7.13
N ARG A 31 17.89 -7.02 6.79
CA ARG A 31 18.13 -6.54 5.44
C ARG A 31 19.48 -7.01 4.95
N LEU A 32 19.50 -7.58 3.77
CA LEU A 32 20.70 -7.98 3.04
C LEU A 32 20.67 -7.31 1.68
N LYS A 33 21.80 -6.71 1.29
CA LYS A 33 21.98 -6.14 -0.04
C LYS A 33 23.37 -6.49 -0.55
N SER A 34 23.47 -6.85 -1.81
CA SER A 34 24.74 -7.03 -2.49
C SER A 34 24.66 -6.63 -3.95
N ASP A 35 25.73 -6.02 -4.45
CA ASP A 35 25.91 -5.63 -5.83
C ASP A 35 27.31 -6.11 -6.27
N TYR A 36 27.40 -6.80 -7.40
CA TYR A 36 28.63 -7.29 -7.97
C TYR A 36 28.77 -6.82 -9.40
N SER A 37 29.93 -6.28 -9.74
CA SER A 37 30.27 -5.82 -11.09
C SER A 37 31.35 -6.71 -11.71
N PHE A 38 31.12 -7.09 -12.94
CA PHE A 38 31.97 -7.96 -13.75
C PHE A 38 32.31 -7.29 -15.08
N LEU A 39 33.28 -7.84 -15.81
CA LEU A 39 33.64 -7.41 -17.17
C LEU A 39 33.93 -5.90 -17.25
N ASN A 40 34.73 -5.38 -16.34
CA ASN A 40 35.04 -3.95 -16.24
C ASN A 40 33.79 -3.06 -16.09
N ASN A 41 32.88 -3.46 -15.22
CA ASN A 41 31.59 -2.82 -14.92
C ASN A 41 30.55 -2.87 -16.06
N ARG A 42 30.78 -3.68 -17.09
CA ARG A 42 29.78 -3.90 -18.16
C ARG A 42 28.61 -4.77 -17.72
N LEU A 43 28.82 -5.63 -16.73
CA LEU A 43 27.78 -6.47 -16.16
C LEU A 43 27.70 -6.23 -14.67
N THR A 44 26.50 -5.87 -14.19
CA THR A 44 26.23 -5.72 -12.75
C THR A 44 25.05 -6.64 -12.38
N ILE A 45 25.23 -7.41 -11.31
CA ILE A 45 24.18 -8.23 -10.71
C ILE A 45 24.01 -7.73 -9.29
N GLY A 46 22.78 -7.43 -8.93
CA GLY A 46 22.45 -6.98 -7.59
C GLY A 46 21.23 -7.67 -7.02
N GLN A 47 21.21 -7.76 -5.71
CA GLN A 47 20.05 -8.26 -4.97
C GLN A 47 19.83 -7.47 -3.68
N SER A 48 18.59 -7.37 -3.25
CA SER A 48 18.25 -6.92 -1.92
C SER A 48 17.13 -7.79 -1.35
N MET A 49 17.25 -8.19 -0.10
CA MET A 49 16.28 -8.95 0.65
C MET A 49 15.94 -8.23 1.94
N ILE A 50 14.66 -8.14 2.26
CA ILE A 50 14.18 -7.65 3.54
C ILE A 50 13.24 -8.73 4.09
N VAL A 51 13.52 -9.18 5.32
CA VAL A 51 12.61 -10.02 6.09
C VAL A 51 12.21 -9.24 7.32
N ARG A 52 10.90 -9.10 7.51
CA ARG A 52 10.32 -8.51 8.72
C ARG A 52 9.44 -9.56 9.40
N LEU A 53 9.73 -9.79 10.68
CA LEU A 53 8.88 -10.53 11.59
C LEU A 53 8.32 -9.52 12.58
N ALA A 54 7.03 -9.51 12.79
CA ALA A 54 6.40 -8.62 13.75
C ALA A 54 5.26 -9.32 14.46
N GLN A 55 5.12 -8.99 15.72
CA GLN A 55 4.00 -9.41 16.57
C GLN A 55 3.54 -8.22 17.40
N GLY A 56 2.30 -8.26 17.86
CA GLY A 56 1.76 -7.22 18.69
C GLY A 56 0.42 -7.60 19.28
N LYS A 57 0.10 -6.96 20.39
CA LYS A 57 -1.17 -7.06 21.10
C LYS A 57 -1.94 -5.75 20.98
N GLY A 58 -3.27 -5.88 21.00
CA GLY A 58 -4.18 -4.77 21.08
C GLY A 58 -4.45 -4.13 19.71
N ASN A 59 -5.67 -4.24 19.30
CA ASN A 59 -6.27 -3.40 18.29
C ASN A 59 -7.43 -2.68 18.97
N ILE A 60 -7.22 -1.41 19.35
CA ILE A 60 -8.26 -0.61 19.96
C ILE A 60 -9.08 -0.04 18.82
N ASP A 61 -10.28 -0.55 18.67
CA ASP A 61 -11.25 0.00 17.74
C ASP A 61 -11.76 1.38 18.20
N GLN A 62 -12.40 2.05 17.27
CA GLN A 62 -12.93 3.40 17.50
C GLN A 62 -13.98 3.42 18.61
N ASP A 63 -14.77 2.36 18.73
CA ASP A 63 -15.84 2.25 19.72
C ASP A 63 -15.27 2.13 21.14
N THR A 64 -14.20 1.36 21.32
CA THR A 64 -13.46 1.29 22.60
C THR A 64 -12.86 2.64 22.97
N MET A 65 -12.29 3.38 22.03
CA MET A 65 -11.75 4.73 22.27
C MET A 65 -12.85 5.72 22.66
N PHE A 66 -13.99 5.70 22.00
CA PHE A 66 -15.14 6.52 22.37
C PHE A 66 -15.69 6.10 23.75
N GLY A 67 -15.73 4.81 24.05
CA GLY A 67 -16.12 4.28 25.36
C GLY A 67 -15.25 4.86 26.47
N ILE A 68 -13.93 4.93 26.32
CA ILE A 68 -13.01 5.53 27.29
C ILE A 68 -13.33 7.02 27.53
N LEU A 69 -13.60 7.78 26.46
CA LEU A 69 -13.88 9.22 26.55
C LEU A 69 -15.27 9.54 27.12
N GLN A 70 -16.23 8.66 26.93
CA GLN A 70 -17.62 8.87 27.35
C GLN A 70 -17.94 8.25 28.71
N PHE A 71 -17.05 7.40 29.25
CA PHE A 71 -17.30 6.72 30.51
C PHE A 71 -17.32 7.74 31.67
N PRO A 72 -18.41 7.82 32.44
CA PRO A 72 -18.57 8.85 33.44
C PRO A 72 -17.60 8.67 34.60
N SER A 73 -16.98 9.75 35.03
CA SER A 73 -16.03 9.78 36.14
C SER A 73 -16.64 9.48 37.52
N VAL A 74 -17.98 9.49 37.62
CA VAL A 74 -18.70 9.14 38.84
C VAL A 74 -18.77 7.62 39.10
N VAL A 75 -18.49 6.81 38.11
CA VAL A 75 -18.42 5.36 38.24
C VAL A 75 -16.99 4.98 38.63
N PRO A 76 -16.78 4.29 39.75
CA PRO A 76 -15.46 3.88 40.15
C PRO A 76 -14.90 2.85 39.17
N VAL A 77 -13.59 2.85 38.98
CA VAL A 77 -12.91 1.86 38.12
C VAL A 77 -13.06 0.46 38.71
N TYR A 78 -12.90 0.34 40.01
CA TYR A 78 -13.01 -0.93 40.75
C TYR A 78 -14.15 -0.81 41.75
N ASP A 79 -14.96 -1.84 41.82
CA ASP A 79 -16.03 -1.99 42.82
C ASP A 79 -15.99 -3.40 43.43
N PRO A 80 -15.47 -3.54 44.67
CA PRO A 80 -15.37 -4.82 45.31
C PRO A 80 -16.74 -5.43 45.68
N THR A 81 -17.82 -4.68 45.63
CA THR A 81 -19.19 -5.18 45.85
C THR A 81 -19.77 -5.83 44.59
N ASN A 82 -19.19 -5.60 43.44
CA ASN A 82 -19.56 -6.28 42.22
C ASN A 82 -18.82 -7.62 42.10
N ALA A 83 -19.51 -8.65 41.65
CA ALA A 83 -18.95 -9.99 41.48
C ALA A 83 -17.72 -10.03 40.53
N THR A 84 -17.63 -9.12 39.60
CA THR A 84 -16.50 -9.00 38.66
C THR A 84 -15.37 -8.12 39.19
N GLY A 85 -15.58 -7.39 40.25
CA GLY A 85 -14.61 -6.42 40.80
C GLY A 85 -14.52 -5.08 40.03
N TRP A 86 -15.29 -4.91 38.96
CA TRP A 86 -15.28 -3.72 38.14
C TRP A 86 -16.48 -2.80 38.44
N GLY A 87 -16.24 -1.51 38.47
CA GLY A 87 -17.32 -0.53 38.62
C GLY A 87 -18.25 -0.55 37.39
N THR A 88 -19.55 -0.64 37.65
CA THR A 88 -20.59 -0.64 36.61
C THR A 88 -21.73 0.27 37.02
N SER A 89 -22.57 0.66 36.06
CA SER A 89 -23.81 1.41 36.35
C SER A 89 -24.91 0.98 35.38
N ALA A 90 -26.08 0.71 35.97
CA ALA A 90 -27.27 0.34 35.17
C ALA A 90 -27.77 1.44 34.24
N ASN A 91 -27.34 2.69 34.47
CA ASN A 91 -27.78 3.86 33.69
C ASN A 91 -26.82 4.24 32.54
N ILE A 92 -25.76 3.43 32.32
CA ILE A 92 -24.73 3.73 31.34
C ILE A 92 -24.68 2.61 30.32
N ASN A 93 -24.85 2.98 29.05
CA ASN A 93 -24.80 2.05 27.91
C ASN A 93 -23.36 1.80 27.44
N LEU A 94 -22.41 1.67 28.39
CA LEU A 94 -21.00 1.42 28.08
C LEU A 94 -20.42 0.48 29.13
N PRO A 95 -19.66 -0.56 28.72
CA PRO A 95 -18.91 -1.38 29.66
C PRO A 95 -17.77 -0.57 30.29
N ASN A 96 -17.31 -0.96 31.49
CA ASN A 96 -16.11 -0.39 32.06
C ASN A 96 -14.92 -0.62 31.11
N PRO A 97 -14.27 0.43 30.59
CA PRO A 97 -13.28 0.29 29.51
C PRO A 97 -12.04 -0.51 29.95
N LEU A 98 -11.64 -0.35 31.21
CA LEU A 98 -10.51 -1.09 31.74
C LEU A 98 -10.86 -2.56 31.98
N GLY A 99 -12.06 -2.84 32.50
CA GLY A 99 -12.60 -4.20 32.63
C GLY A 99 -12.68 -4.88 31.27
N TYR A 100 -13.20 -4.18 30.26
CA TYR A 100 -13.30 -4.70 28.90
C TYR A 100 -11.94 -5.01 28.27
N SER A 101 -10.95 -4.15 28.45
CA SER A 101 -9.59 -4.36 27.93
C SER A 101 -8.88 -5.58 28.55
N ASN A 102 -9.31 -6.05 29.72
CA ASN A 102 -8.72 -7.23 30.38
C ASN A 102 -9.34 -8.56 29.94
N VAL A 103 -10.51 -8.54 29.32
CA VAL A 103 -11.21 -9.77 28.89
C VAL A 103 -11.03 -10.07 27.41
N ILE A 104 -10.38 -9.17 26.70
CA ILE A 104 -10.04 -9.35 25.27
C ILE A 104 -8.53 -9.58 25.14
N ASP A 105 -8.16 -10.69 24.53
CA ASP A 105 -6.78 -10.94 24.06
C ASP A 105 -6.77 -10.88 22.53
N ASN A 106 -6.17 -9.82 21.99
CA ASN A 106 -6.05 -9.60 20.55
C ASN A 106 -4.59 -9.63 20.17
N THR A 107 -4.20 -10.60 19.36
CA THR A 107 -2.83 -10.79 18.89
C THR A 107 -2.77 -10.77 17.39
N ASN A 108 -1.72 -10.13 16.87
CA ASN A 108 -1.38 -10.11 15.47
C ASN A 108 0.07 -10.53 15.25
N GLU A 109 0.28 -11.46 14.34
CA GLU A 109 1.60 -11.88 13.89
C GLU A 109 1.72 -11.60 12.40
N SER A 110 2.83 -11.06 11.97
CA SER A 110 3.08 -10.84 10.53
C SER A 110 4.50 -11.18 10.14
N THR A 111 4.61 -11.86 9.01
CA THR A 111 5.87 -12.13 8.32
C THR A 111 5.81 -11.47 6.96
N ARG A 112 6.80 -10.62 6.65
CA ARG A 112 6.96 -10.01 5.34
C ARG A 112 8.32 -10.34 4.77
N ILE A 113 8.33 -10.82 3.55
CA ILE A 113 9.54 -11.08 2.77
C ILE A 113 9.46 -10.24 1.50
N PHE A 114 10.46 -9.41 1.29
CA PHE A 114 10.65 -8.69 0.05
C PHE A 114 12.01 -9.06 -0.54
N LEU A 115 12.00 -9.56 -1.76
CA LEU A 115 13.19 -9.90 -2.53
C LEU A 115 13.17 -9.09 -3.83
N ASN A 116 14.28 -8.45 -4.12
CA ASN A 116 14.53 -7.82 -5.41
C ASN A 116 15.88 -8.31 -5.94
N ALA A 117 15.91 -8.69 -7.21
CA ALA A 117 17.15 -9.03 -7.91
C ALA A 117 17.17 -8.36 -9.28
N TYR A 118 18.32 -7.92 -9.70
CA TYR A 118 18.49 -7.32 -11.02
C TYR A 118 19.80 -7.74 -11.69
N LEU A 119 19.75 -7.73 -13.00
CA LEU A 119 20.91 -7.84 -13.88
C LEU A 119 20.92 -6.61 -14.78
N GLN A 120 22.05 -5.92 -14.84
CA GLN A 120 22.28 -4.80 -15.74
C GLN A 120 23.49 -5.08 -16.60
N ALA A 121 23.34 -4.98 -17.91
CA ALA A 121 24.41 -5.21 -18.88
C ALA A 121 24.55 -4.00 -19.81
N GLU A 122 25.78 -3.52 -19.99
CA GLU A 122 26.12 -2.60 -21.07
C GLU A 122 26.35 -3.41 -22.35
N ILE A 123 25.33 -3.44 -23.25
CA ILE A 123 25.35 -4.25 -24.48
C ILE A 123 26.37 -3.71 -25.47
N ILE A 124 26.28 -2.40 -25.70
CA ILE A 124 27.26 -1.60 -26.42
C ILE A 124 27.50 -0.32 -25.63
N LYS A 125 28.53 0.43 -25.98
CA LYS A 125 28.84 1.72 -25.35
C LYS A 125 27.60 2.61 -25.33
N ASP A 126 27.27 3.18 -24.18
CA ASP A 126 26.16 4.11 -23.94
C ASP A 126 24.77 3.42 -23.94
N LEU A 127 24.66 2.10 -24.22
CA LEU A 127 23.41 1.33 -24.22
C LEU A 127 23.40 0.28 -23.12
N LYS A 128 22.50 0.43 -22.15
CA LYS A 128 22.34 -0.46 -20.99
C LYS A 128 20.99 -1.14 -21.00
N TYR A 129 21.00 -2.45 -20.87
CA TYR A 129 19.82 -3.25 -20.60
C TYR A 129 19.79 -3.59 -19.12
N LYS A 130 18.60 -3.47 -18.49
CA LYS A 130 18.37 -3.91 -17.12
C LYS A 130 17.14 -4.80 -17.05
N PHE A 131 17.33 -5.99 -16.51
CA PHE A 131 16.27 -6.89 -16.07
C PHE A 131 16.14 -6.79 -14.56
N ASN A 132 14.93 -6.64 -14.04
CA ASN A 132 14.63 -6.56 -12.63
C ASN A 132 13.46 -7.47 -12.28
N VAL A 133 13.55 -8.20 -11.16
CA VAL A 133 12.47 -9.01 -10.60
C VAL A 133 12.30 -8.65 -9.13
N GLY A 134 11.06 -8.37 -8.75
CA GLY A 134 10.66 -8.14 -7.36
C GLY A 134 9.64 -9.20 -6.94
N ILE A 135 9.78 -9.72 -5.74
CA ILE A 135 8.84 -10.65 -5.11
C ILE A 135 8.52 -10.12 -3.72
N ARG A 136 7.25 -10.09 -3.38
CA ARG A 136 6.77 -9.78 -2.04
C ARG A 136 5.83 -10.87 -1.56
N LYS A 137 6.06 -11.34 -0.34
CA LYS A 137 5.17 -12.26 0.37
C LYS A 137 4.91 -11.72 1.76
N ASP A 138 3.64 -11.45 2.04
CA ASP A 138 3.19 -11.10 3.38
C ASP A 138 2.29 -12.22 3.88
N HIS A 139 2.47 -12.61 5.11
CA HIS A 139 1.58 -13.52 5.82
C HIS A 139 1.23 -12.87 7.16
N THR A 140 -0.07 -12.73 7.42
CA THR A 140 -0.56 -12.17 8.68
C THR A 140 -1.54 -13.13 9.31
N LYS A 141 -1.37 -13.37 10.60
CA LYS A 141 -2.33 -14.08 11.44
C LYS A 141 -2.88 -13.11 12.46
N SER A 142 -4.18 -13.17 12.68
CA SER A 142 -4.87 -12.42 13.72
C SER A 142 -5.65 -13.40 14.58
N ARG A 143 -5.68 -13.13 15.87
CA ARG A 143 -6.47 -13.89 16.84
C ARG A 143 -7.08 -12.91 17.82
N THR A 144 -8.39 -13.03 18.04
CA THR A 144 -9.10 -12.29 19.07
C THR A 144 -9.89 -13.29 19.91
N TYR A 145 -9.52 -13.41 21.15
CA TYR A 145 -10.25 -14.17 22.15
C TYR A 145 -10.95 -13.18 23.08
N THR A 146 -12.24 -13.39 23.30
CA THR A 146 -13.04 -12.63 24.26
C THR A 146 -13.56 -13.61 25.33
N GLY A 147 -13.14 -13.43 26.55
CA GLY A 147 -13.57 -14.26 27.66
C GLY A 147 -15.01 -13.99 28.09
N ILE A 148 -15.48 -14.77 29.09
CA ILE A 148 -16.75 -14.49 29.76
C ILE A 148 -16.59 -13.25 30.64
N TYR A 149 -17.53 -12.33 30.59
CA TYR A 149 -17.54 -11.14 31.42
C TYR A 149 -18.94 -10.59 31.65
N ASP A 150 -19.12 -9.93 32.79
CA ASP A 150 -20.30 -9.10 33.12
C ASP A 150 -19.80 -7.75 33.64
N LEU A 151 -19.85 -6.74 32.79
CA LEU A 151 -19.43 -5.36 33.06
C LEU A 151 -20.64 -4.42 33.13
N GLY A 152 -21.82 -4.93 33.43
CA GLY A 152 -23.07 -4.17 33.54
C GLY A 152 -24.06 -4.50 32.44
N THR A 153 -25.20 -3.79 32.43
CA THR A 153 -26.38 -4.09 31.60
C THR A 153 -26.10 -4.22 30.11
N PHE A 154 -25.08 -3.49 29.62
CA PHE A 154 -24.72 -3.44 28.19
C PHE A 154 -23.34 -4.02 27.89
N GLY A 155 -22.66 -4.54 28.91
CA GLY A 155 -21.34 -5.12 28.77
C GLY A 155 -21.31 -6.54 29.33
N LYS A 156 -21.95 -7.51 28.64
CA LYS A 156 -22.00 -8.89 29.06
C LYS A 156 -21.66 -9.85 27.94
N ASN A 157 -20.88 -10.87 28.26
CA ASN A 157 -20.58 -12.00 27.38
C ASN A 157 -20.70 -13.29 28.22
N ASP A 158 -21.70 -14.12 27.92
CA ASP A 158 -22.01 -15.33 28.67
C ASP A 158 -21.23 -16.57 28.21
N ALA A 159 -20.63 -16.50 27.01
CA ALA A 159 -19.83 -17.57 26.43
C ALA A 159 -18.58 -16.99 25.74
N PRO A 160 -17.42 -17.67 25.81
CA PRO A 160 -16.22 -17.16 25.18
C PRO A 160 -16.34 -17.14 23.66
N ASP A 161 -15.83 -16.08 23.05
CA ASP A 161 -15.73 -15.91 21.60
C ASP A 161 -14.28 -16.08 21.14
N LEU A 162 -14.10 -16.73 20.00
CA LEU A 162 -12.82 -16.79 19.30
C LEU A 162 -13.00 -16.39 17.85
N LYS A 163 -12.14 -15.46 17.40
CA LYS A 163 -12.00 -15.08 15.99
C LYS A 163 -10.56 -15.28 15.57
N GLU A 164 -10.35 -16.01 14.49
CA GLU A 164 -9.04 -16.22 13.91
C GLU A 164 -9.05 -15.83 12.45
N GLY A 165 -7.99 -15.15 12.02
CA GLY A 165 -7.80 -14.73 10.65
C GLY A 165 -6.42 -15.11 10.14
N SER A 166 -6.36 -15.49 8.88
CA SER A 166 -5.10 -15.69 8.16
C SER A 166 -5.19 -15.00 6.81
N SER A 167 -4.26 -14.11 6.54
CA SER A 167 -4.20 -13.48 5.22
C SER A 167 -2.82 -13.61 4.61
N THR A 168 -2.78 -13.81 3.29
CA THR A 168 -1.56 -13.81 2.50
C THR A 168 -1.67 -12.78 1.38
N TYR A 169 -0.57 -12.07 1.14
CA TYR A 169 -0.40 -11.21 -0.02
C TYR A 169 0.85 -11.65 -0.76
N ASP A 170 0.67 -12.15 -1.96
CA ASP A 170 1.73 -12.54 -2.87
C ASP A 170 1.76 -11.56 -4.05
N SER A 171 2.91 -10.96 -4.29
CA SER A 171 3.13 -10.05 -5.41
C SER A 171 4.44 -10.38 -6.11
N TRP A 172 4.44 -10.29 -7.43
CA TRP A 172 5.66 -10.28 -8.22
C TRP A 172 5.60 -9.19 -9.28
N VAL A 173 6.75 -8.63 -9.59
CA VAL A 173 6.95 -7.68 -10.68
C VAL A 173 8.18 -8.06 -11.47
N ILE A 174 8.08 -7.99 -12.78
CA ILE A 174 9.19 -8.15 -13.73
C ILE A 174 9.26 -6.89 -14.56
N GLU A 175 10.46 -6.33 -14.67
CA GLU A 175 10.71 -5.13 -15.45
C GLU A 175 11.92 -5.34 -16.36
N ASN A 176 11.78 -4.89 -17.59
CA ASN A 176 12.83 -4.87 -18.59
C ASN A 176 12.98 -3.44 -19.07
N THR A 177 14.17 -2.87 -18.99
CA THR A 177 14.45 -1.52 -19.48
C THR A 177 15.69 -1.48 -20.35
N LEU A 178 15.62 -0.66 -21.38
CA LEU A 178 16.71 -0.34 -22.28
C LEU A 178 16.97 1.17 -22.19
N ASN A 179 18.17 1.55 -21.74
CA ASN A 179 18.59 2.93 -21.58
C ASN A 179 19.75 3.23 -22.54
N TYR A 180 19.62 4.33 -23.28
CA TYR A 180 20.68 4.86 -24.13
C TYR A 180 20.96 6.30 -23.75
N ASP A 181 22.18 6.56 -23.23
CA ASP A 181 22.61 7.88 -22.76
C ASP A 181 23.85 8.31 -23.54
N LYS A 182 23.75 9.44 -24.25
CA LYS A 182 24.86 9.92 -25.05
C LYS A 182 25.00 11.43 -25.03
N VAL A 183 26.26 11.86 -24.87
CA VAL A 183 26.65 13.25 -25.02
C VAL A 183 27.53 13.37 -26.27
N PHE A 184 27.19 14.28 -27.16
CA PHE A 184 27.98 14.61 -28.35
C PHE A 184 27.98 16.12 -28.59
N GLY A 185 29.14 16.73 -28.45
CA GLY A 185 29.28 18.20 -28.48
C GLY A 185 28.40 18.84 -27.39
N LYS A 186 27.47 19.68 -27.80
CA LYS A 186 26.52 20.38 -26.95
C LYS A 186 25.19 19.65 -26.75
N HIS A 187 25.03 18.48 -27.35
CA HIS A 187 23.83 17.70 -27.33
C HIS A 187 23.95 16.59 -26.26
N ASN A 188 22.95 16.47 -25.41
CA ASN A 188 22.78 15.36 -24.47
C ASN A 188 21.43 14.70 -24.74
N ILE A 189 21.45 13.40 -25.01
CA ILE A 189 20.27 12.58 -25.30
C ILE A 189 20.20 11.44 -24.30
N SER A 190 19.04 11.23 -23.69
CA SER A 190 18.72 10.05 -22.89
C SER A 190 17.41 9.44 -23.41
N LEU A 191 17.47 8.18 -23.81
CA LEU A 191 16.34 7.39 -24.28
C LEU A 191 16.09 6.23 -23.32
N LEU A 192 14.84 6.01 -22.98
CA LEU A 192 14.39 4.88 -22.18
C LEU A 192 13.24 4.19 -22.92
N ALA A 193 13.32 2.88 -23.04
CA ALA A 193 12.19 2.02 -23.40
C ALA A 193 12.06 0.93 -22.34
N GLY A 194 10.83 0.59 -21.95
CA GLY A 194 10.62 -0.40 -20.89
C GLY A 194 9.30 -1.13 -21.02
N TYR A 195 9.32 -2.33 -20.47
CA TYR A 195 8.17 -3.20 -20.30
C TYR A 195 8.13 -3.70 -18.86
N SER A 196 6.96 -3.68 -18.23
CA SER A 196 6.76 -4.30 -16.93
C SER A 196 5.49 -5.15 -16.89
N ALA A 197 5.53 -6.20 -16.08
CA ALA A 197 4.37 -7.02 -15.74
C ALA A 197 4.36 -7.26 -14.23
N GLN A 198 3.18 -7.16 -13.65
CA GLN A 198 2.95 -7.35 -12.22
C GLN A 198 1.71 -8.19 -12.02
N LYS A 199 1.74 -9.05 -11.01
CA LYS A 199 0.55 -9.74 -10.51
C LYS A 199 0.56 -9.73 -8.99
N ASP A 200 -0.59 -9.35 -8.43
CA ASP A 200 -0.87 -9.34 -7.01
C ASP A 200 -1.98 -10.34 -6.72
N LYS A 201 -1.83 -11.09 -5.63
CA LYS A 201 -2.82 -12.03 -5.14
C LYS A 201 -2.99 -11.83 -3.64
N HIS A 202 -4.20 -11.57 -3.22
CA HIS A 202 -4.58 -11.48 -1.83
C HIS A 202 -5.58 -12.57 -1.50
N TYR A 203 -5.27 -13.40 -0.52
CA TYR A 203 -6.14 -14.45 0.00
C TYR A 203 -6.35 -14.24 1.49
N GLY A 204 -7.61 -14.27 1.93
CA GLY A 204 -8.00 -14.17 3.32
C GLY A 204 -8.88 -15.35 3.72
N LEU A 205 -8.62 -15.89 4.90
CA LEU A 205 -9.44 -16.89 5.57
C LEU A 205 -9.76 -16.36 6.97
N ASN A 206 -11.03 -16.39 7.35
CA ASN A 206 -11.48 -16.01 8.68
C ASN A 206 -12.37 -17.10 9.25
N GLY A 207 -12.21 -17.38 10.52
CA GLY A 207 -13.07 -18.25 11.29
C GLY A 207 -13.53 -17.55 12.57
N SER A 208 -14.71 -17.88 13.05
CA SER A 208 -15.22 -17.43 14.32
C SER A 208 -16.10 -18.50 14.97
N ASN A 209 -16.09 -18.54 16.29
CA ASN A 209 -17.00 -19.34 17.09
C ASN A 209 -17.31 -18.57 18.37
N SER A 210 -18.59 -18.37 18.68
CA SER A 210 -19.06 -17.60 19.84
C SER A 210 -19.55 -18.44 21.01
N ASP A 211 -19.17 -19.69 21.04
CA ASP A 211 -19.47 -20.60 22.17
C ASP A 211 -18.42 -21.70 22.23
N ILE A 212 -17.20 -21.32 22.62
CA ILE A 212 -16.10 -22.27 22.81
C ILE A 212 -15.99 -22.67 24.32
N PRO A 213 -15.41 -23.83 24.62
CA PRO A 213 -15.14 -24.20 26.02
C PRO A 213 -14.19 -23.19 26.66
N GLN A 214 -14.50 -22.77 27.91
CA GLN A 214 -13.81 -21.69 28.63
C GLN A 214 -12.28 -21.86 28.75
N PHE A 215 -11.78 -23.09 28.73
CA PHE A 215 -10.36 -23.39 28.89
C PHE A 215 -9.69 -23.92 27.63
N ILE A 216 -10.41 -23.94 26.50
CA ILE A 216 -9.91 -24.46 25.23
C ILE A 216 -10.01 -23.34 24.20
N GLU A 217 -8.93 -22.60 24.05
CA GLU A 217 -8.87 -21.46 23.16
C GLU A 217 -8.63 -21.88 21.69
N THR A 218 -9.50 -22.75 21.17
CA THR A 218 -9.49 -23.24 19.80
C THR A 218 -10.90 -23.22 19.21
N MET A 219 -11.01 -23.29 17.88
CA MET A 219 -12.32 -23.27 17.16
C MET A 219 -13.18 -24.51 17.39
N THR A 220 -13.00 -25.20 18.50
CA THR A 220 -13.83 -26.34 18.91
C THR A 220 -15.04 -25.89 19.73
N GLY A 221 -16.03 -26.74 19.92
CA GLY A 221 -17.20 -26.47 20.75
C GLY A 221 -18.50 -26.50 19.95
N ASN A 222 -19.35 -25.51 20.16
CA ASN A 222 -20.66 -25.47 19.53
C ASN A 222 -20.54 -25.21 18.01
N THR A 223 -20.91 -26.22 17.21
CA THR A 223 -20.83 -26.14 15.75
C THR A 223 -21.90 -25.23 15.12
N THR A 224 -22.96 -24.90 15.87
CA THR A 224 -24.03 -24.03 15.36
C THR A 224 -23.64 -22.56 15.35
N THR A 225 -22.66 -22.17 16.17
CA THR A 225 -22.12 -20.80 16.23
C THR A 225 -20.83 -20.64 15.43
N MET A 226 -20.30 -21.73 14.88
CA MET A 226 -19.09 -21.73 14.06
C MET A 226 -19.36 -21.13 12.68
N SER A 227 -18.51 -20.20 12.27
CA SER A 227 -18.55 -19.58 10.96
C SER A 227 -17.16 -19.55 10.34
N ALA A 228 -17.08 -19.76 9.04
CA ALA A 228 -15.84 -19.62 8.28
C ALA A 228 -16.12 -18.93 6.94
N SER A 229 -15.22 -18.06 6.53
CA SER A 229 -15.29 -17.37 5.24
C SER A 229 -13.91 -17.20 4.63
N SER A 230 -13.85 -17.17 3.32
CA SER A 230 -12.60 -16.86 2.61
C SER A 230 -12.86 -15.94 1.44
N ASN A 231 -11.85 -15.16 1.08
CA ASN A 231 -11.87 -14.31 -0.10
C ASN A 231 -10.57 -14.46 -0.89
N LEU A 232 -10.68 -14.27 -2.18
CA LEU A 232 -9.55 -14.25 -3.10
C LEU A 232 -9.69 -13.04 -4.02
N LYS A 233 -8.65 -12.21 -4.04
CA LYS A 233 -8.55 -11.06 -4.92
C LYS A 233 -7.27 -11.15 -5.73
N GLU A 234 -7.35 -10.98 -7.05
CA GLU A 234 -6.19 -10.98 -7.94
C GLU A 234 -6.20 -9.73 -8.81
N LEU A 235 -5.03 -9.16 -9.02
CA LEU A 235 -4.79 -8.01 -9.89
C LEU A 235 -3.60 -8.31 -10.79
N ALA A 236 -3.73 -8.04 -12.07
CA ALA A 236 -2.63 -8.07 -13.03
C ALA A 236 -2.52 -6.72 -13.73
N LEU A 237 -1.29 -6.25 -13.86
CA LEU A 237 -0.94 -5.01 -14.54
C LEU A 237 0.18 -5.29 -15.54
N VAL A 238 0.05 -4.75 -16.75
CA VAL A 238 1.09 -4.79 -17.77
C VAL A 238 1.32 -3.38 -18.29
N SER A 239 2.58 -3.01 -18.50
CA SER A 239 2.93 -1.64 -18.91
C SER A 239 4.00 -1.67 -19.99
N LEU A 240 3.82 -0.82 -20.99
CA LEU A 240 4.83 -0.47 -21.98
C LEU A 240 5.09 1.03 -21.88
N PHE A 241 6.35 1.44 -21.77
CA PHE A 241 6.67 2.84 -21.56
C PHE A 241 7.94 3.24 -22.29
N GLY A 242 7.99 4.52 -22.67
CA GLY A 242 9.14 5.14 -23.29
C GLY A 242 9.31 6.58 -22.86
N ARG A 243 10.57 7.04 -22.82
CA ARG A 243 10.93 8.42 -22.52
C ARG A 243 12.10 8.87 -23.36
N VAL A 244 12.01 10.11 -23.81
CA VAL A 244 13.09 10.85 -24.46
C VAL A 244 13.39 12.06 -23.61
N MET A 245 14.65 12.27 -23.28
CA MET A 245 15.16 13.53 -22.72
C MET A 245 16.25 14.05 -23.61
N TYR A 246 16.21 15.33 -23.87
CA TYR A 246 17.19 16.01 -24.71
C TYR A 246 17.56 17.36 -24.10
N SER A 247 18.83 17.67 -24.07
CA SER A 247 19.29 19.01 -23.78
C SER A 247 20.31 19.49 -24.80
N TYR A 248 20.25 20.77 -25.14
CA TYR A 248 21.22 21.45 -25.99
C TYR A 248 21.93 22.53 -25.19
N ASP A 249 23.24 22.36 -24.99
CA ASP A 249 24.12 23.31 -24.30
C ASP A 249 23.63 23.67 -22.87
N ASP A 250 22.85 22.76 -22.27
CA ASP A 250 22.10 22.99 -21.01
C ASP A 250 21.18 24.24 -21.04
N ARG A 251 20.91 24.78 -22.21
CA ARG A 251 20.04 25.93 -22.45
C ARG A 251 18.60 25.51 -22.71
N TYR A 252 18.42 24.61 -23.66
CA TYR A 252 17.09 24.11 -24.04
C TYR A 252 16.95 22.70 -23.56
N LEU A 253 15.92 22.47 -22.77
CA LEU A 253 15.60 21.19 -22.16
C LEU A 253 14.27 20.70 -22.73
N PHE A 254 14.24 19.45 -23.13
CA PHE A 254 13.05 18.78 -23.62
C PHE A 254 12.92 17.41 -22.99
N SER A 255 11.71 17.04 -22.55
CA SER A 255 11.39 15.68 -22.12
C SER A 255 10.01 15.30 -22.65
N ALA A 256 9.90 14.10 -23.18
CA ALA A 256 8.63 13.51 -23.56
C ALA A 256 8.59 12.06 -23.07
N SER A 257 7.46 11.63 -22.53
CA SER A 257 7.23 10.23 -22.17
C SER A 257 5.83 9.78 -22.56
N ILE A 258 5.70 8.50 -22.80
CA ILE A 258 4.43 7.82 -22.97
C ILE A 258 4.45 6.53 -22.19
N ARG A 259 3.35 6.25 -21.49
CA ARG A 259 3.11 4.98 -20.80
C ARG A 259 1.75 4.45 -21.22
N ARG A 260 1.71 3.19 -21.59
CA ARG A 260 0.48 2.46 -21.86
C ARG A 260 0.34 1.33 -20.86
N ASP A 261 -0.68 1.41 -20.02
CA ASP A 261 -0.95 0.45 -18.95
C ASP A 261 -2.22 -0.35 -19.25
N GLY A 262 -2.16 -1.65 -18.99
CA GLY A 262 -3.30 -2.54 -19.07
C GLY A 262 -3.58 -3.16 -17.69
N SER A 263 -4.81 -3.03 -17.20
CA SER A 263 -5.24 -3.52 -15.90
C SER A 263 -6.35 -4.57 -16.03
N SER A 264 -6.24 -5.63 -15.21
CA SER A 264 -7.28 -6.65 -15.11
C SER A 264 -8.55 -6.18 -14.38
N ARG A 265 -8.54 -5.00 -13.76
CA ARG A 265 -9.74 -4.41 -13.11
C ARG A 265 -10.81 -4.02 -14.11
N PHE A 266 -10.41 -3.67 -15.32
CA PHE A 266 -11.31 -3.17 -16.35
C PHE A 266 -11.79 -4.26 -17.31
N GLY A 267 -13.01 -4.12 -17.79
CA GLY A 267 -13.64 -5.05 -18.72
C GLY A 267 -12.95 -5.10 -20.07
N LYS A 268 -13.26 -6.14 -20.84
CA LYS A 268 -12.71 -6.35 -22.18
C LYS A 268 -12.94 -5.11 -23.06
N GLY A 269 -11.88 -4.63 -23.69
CA GLY A 269 -11.90 -3.42 -24.54
C GLY A 269 -11.62 -2.11 -23.80
N HIS A 270 -11.65 -2.08 -22.46
CA HIS A 270 -11.41 -0.90 -21.62
C HIS A 270 -10.18 -1.03 -20.71
N GLN A 271 -9.44 -2.13 -20.84
CA GLN A 271 -8.31 -2.48 -19.97
C GLN A 271 -7.12 -1.53 -20.10
N TYR A 272 -6.90 -0.93 -21.29
CA TYR A 272 -5.71 -0.17 -21.60
C TYR A 272 -5.95 1.34 -21.54
N GLY A 273 -5.08 2.04 -20.78
CA GLY A 273 -4.95 3.49 -20.77
C GLY A 273 -3.61 3.93 -21.36
N SER A 274 -3.57 5.14 -21.97
CA SER A 274 -2.34 5.74 -22.46
C SER A 274 -2.14 7.10 -21.81
N PHE A 275 -0.94 7.32 -21.27
CA PHE A 275 -0.59 8.43 -20.41
C PHE A 275 0.66 9.15 -20.95
N PRO A 276 0.48 10.10 -21.86
CA PRO A 276 1.58 10.91 -22.39
C PRO A 276 1.94 12.02 -21.41
N SER A 277 3.21 12.44 -21.43
CA SER A 277 3.66 13.69 -20.84
C SER A 277 4.74 14.35 -21.69
N VAL A 278 4.79 15.68 -21.64
CA VAL A 278 5.81 16.49 -22.32
C VAL A 278 6.22 17.65 -21.43
N SER A 279 7.50 17.98 -21.41
CA SER A 279 8.00 19.17 -20.74
C SER A 279 9.09 19.85 -21.57
N VAL A 280 9.12 21.17 -21.47
CA VAL A 280 10.16 22.02 -22.04
C VAL A 280 10.70 22.95 -20.96
N GLY A 281 11.99 23.27 -21.07
CA GLY A 281 12.65 24.20 -20.17
C GLY A 281 13.66 25.04 -20.93
N TRP A 282 13.75 26.30 -20.57
CA TRP A 282 14.71 27.24 -21.12
C TRP A 282 15.50 27.91 -20.00
N ASN A 283 16.80 27.65 -19.97
CA ASN A 283 17.74 28.30 -19.07
C ASN A 283 18.22 29.61 -19.71
N ILE A 284 17.51 30.68 -19.44
CA ILE A 284 17.73 32.00 -20.04
C ILE A 284 19.09 32.57 -19.62
N ASN A 285 19.51 32.27 -18.37
CA ASN A 285 20.82 32.71 -17.88
C ASN A 285 22.02 32.13 -18.65
N ARG A 286 21.81 31.12 -19.49
CA ARG A 286 22.87 30.56 -20.36
C ARG A 286 22.89 31.18 -21.77
N GLU A 287 22.06 32.16 -22.03
CA GLU A 287 22.04 32.87 -23.30
C GLU A 287 23.08 33.99 -23.33
N LYS A 288 23.71 34.20 -24.50
CA LYS A 288 24.74 35.24 -24.68
C LYS A 288 24.23 36.65 -24.36
N PHE A 289 22.97 36.93 -24.64
CA PHE A 289 22.37 38.23 -24.34
C PHE A 289 22.16 38.47 -22.82
N PHE A 290 22.24 37.42 -22.03
CA PHE A 290 22.07 37.49 -20.59
C PHE A 290 23.37 37.80 -19.81
N ASN A 291 24.53 37.70 -20.48
CA ASN A 291 25.85 37.92 -19.84
C ASN A 291 25.95 39.22 -19.01
N PRO A 292 25.37 40.37 -19.40
CA PRO A 292 25.41 41.57 -18.55
C PRO A 292 24.73 41.43 -17.18
N LEU A 293 23.88 40.45 -17.01
CA LEU A 293 23.08 40.19 -15.82
C LEU A 293 23.59 39.00 -14.96
N GLU A 294 24.67 38.34 -15.40
CA GLU A 294 25.25 37.17 -14.71
C GLU A 294 25.68 37.44 -13.26
N ASN A 295 26.11 38.69 -12.97
CA ASN A 295 26.50 39.09 -11.64
C ASN A 295 25.35 39.20 -10.63
N VAL A 296 24.10 39.25 -11.12
CA VAL A 296 22.88 39.39 -10.30
C VAL A 296 22.09 38.09 -10.32
N PHE A 297 21.97 37.44 -11.47
CA PHE A 297 21.17 36.24 -11.68
C PHE A 297 22.08 35.01 -11.86
N ASP A 298 22.10 34.12 -10.89
CA ASP A 298 22.80 32.84 -11.00
C ASP A 298 21.98 31.85 -11.84
N GLN A 299 20.65 31.94 -11.76
CA GLN A 299 19.74 31.12 -12.52
C GLN A 299 18.48 31.92 -12.90
N LEU A 300 18.07 31.76 -14.13
CA LEU A 300 16.74 32.16 -14.62
C LEU A 300 16.27 31.09 -15.61
N LYS A 301 15.26 30.29 -15.19
CA LYS A 301 14.72 29.21 -16.00
C LYS A 301 13.20 29.33 -16.08
N ILE A 302 12.69 29.25 -17.28
CA ILE A 302 11.26 29.09 -17.55
C ILE A 302 11.00 27.65 -17.95
N ARG A 303 9.93 27.05 -17.44
CA ARG A 303 9.52 25.69 -17.79
C ARG A 303 8.02 25.61 -18.02
N ALA A 304 7.62 24.71 -18.91
CA ALA A 304 6.23 24.38 -19.15
C ALA A 304 6.09 22.86 -19.30
N SER A 305 5.00 22.30 -18.81
CA SER A 305 4.73 20.89 -18.93
C SER A 305 3.24 20.59 -19.07
N TYR A 306 2.98 19.50 -19.76
CA TYR A 306 1.68 18.84 -19.84
C TYR A 306 1.86 17.37 -19.45
N GLY A 307 0.95 16.85 -18.67
CA GLY A 307 0.93 15.45 -18.31
C GLY A 307 -0.49 14.92 -18.15
N LYS A 308 -0.69 13.68 -18.63
CA LYS A 308 -1.90 12.91 -18.39
C LYS A 308 -1.53 11.72 -17.49
N LEU A 309 -2.25 11.57 -16.37
CA LEU A 309 -2.09 10.49 -15.42
C LEU A 309 -3.33 9.61 -15.44
N GLY A 310 -3.15 8.32 -15.22
CA GLY A 310 -4.22 7.34 -15.06
C GLY A 310 -4.26 6.79 -13.64
N ASN A 311 -5.47 6.66 -13.10
CA ASN A 311 -5.72 5.99 -11.84
C ASN A 311 -6.64 4.78 -12.07
N GLN A 312 -6.24 3.62 -11.52
CA GLN A 312 -7.02 2.38 -11.55
C GLN A 312 -7.66 2.04 -10.20
N GLU A 313 -7.39 2.84 -9.15
CA GLU A 313 -7.88 2.57 -7.80
C GLU A 313 -9.38 2.90 -7.70
N ILE A 314 -10.19 1.84 -7.60
CA ILE A 314 -11.65 1.89 -7.52
C ILE A 314 -12.10 1.28 -6.18
N GLY A 315 -11.41 1.64 -5.10
CA GLY A 315 -11.60 1.03 -3.79
C GLY A 315 -11.17 -0.43 -3.74
N ASP A 316 -11.72 -1.18 -2.81
CA ASP A 316 -11.36 -2.59 -2.55
C ASP A 316 -11.93 -3.60 -3.55
N ASN A 317 -12.70 -3.15 -4.56
CA ASN A 317 -13.26 -4.04 -5.56
C ASN A 317 -12.25 -4.33 -6.67
N TYR A 318 -11.75 -5.56 -6.73
CA TYR A 318 -10.82 -6.03 -7.76
C TYR A 318 -11.53 -6.46 -9.05
N TYR A 319 -12.86 -6.63 -9.00
CA TYR A 319 -13.70 -7.08 -10.12
C TYR A 319 -14.90 -6.16 -10.33
N PRO A 320 -14.68 -4.83 -10.50
CA PRO A 320 -15.77 -3.85 -10.52
C PRO A 320 -16.68 -3.97 -11.73
N THR A 321 -16.25 -4.71 -12.76
CA THR A 321 -17.02 -4.94 -14.01
C THR A 321 -17.80 -6.26 -14.01
N ILE A 322 -17.71 -7.04 -12.90
CA ILE A 322 -18.42 -8.31 -12.76
C ILE A 322 -19.65 -8.11 -11.87
N SER A 323 -20.83 -8.37 -12.40
CA SER A 323 -22.05 -8.34 -11.61
C SER A 323 -22.11 -9.53 -10.67
N VAL A 324 -22.38 -9.27 -9.39
CA VAL A 324 -22.43 -10.29 -8.34
C VAL A 324 -23.86 -10.69 -8.08
N VAL A 325 -24.09 -12.00 -8.07
CA VAL A 325 -25.39 -12.60 -7.70
C VAL A 325 -25.29 -13.01 -6.23
N GLY A 326 -26.16 -12.47 -5.40
CA GLY A 326 -26.36 -12.88 -4.02
C GLY A 326 -27.34 -14.04 -3.92
N SER A 327 -27.29 -14.75 -2.79
CA SER A 327 -28.25 -15.80 -2.44
C SER A 327 -28.76 -15.54 -1.02
N GLY A 328 -29.92 -16.13 -0.68
CA GLY A 328 -30.49 -16.07 0.67
C GLY A 328 -31.67 -15.12 0.84
N MET A 329 -32.27 -14.63 -0.24
CA MET A 329 -33.55 -13.94 -0.14
C MET A 329 -34.70 -14.93 0.07
N ASN A 330 -35.50 -14.67 1.09
CA ASN A 330 -36.74 -15.39 1.34
C ASN A 330 -37.88 -14.75 0.51
N TYR A 331 -38.76 -15.56 0.00
CA TYR A 331 -39.94 -15.05 -0.68
C TYR A 331 -41.23 -15.72 -0.17
N LEU A 332 -42.33 -14.98 -0.21
CA LEU A 332 -43.64 -15.46 0.15
C LEU A 332 -44.25 -16.20 -1.04
N GLN A 333 -44.62 -17.47 -0.85
CA GLN A 333 -45.43 -18.22 -1.79
C GLN A 333 -46.72 -18.66 -1.12
N GLY A 334 -47.81 -18.00 -1.44
CA GLY A 334 -49.10 -18.19 -0.75
C GLY A 334 -49.01 -17.74 0.72
N ASN A 335 -49.47 -18.57 1.65
CA ASN A 335 -49.43 -18.31 3.08
C ASN A 335 -48.12 -18.81 3.78
N ASN A 336 -47.17 -19.34 3.01
CA ASN A 336 -45.92 -19.90 3.53
C ASN A 336 -44.77 -19.05 3.13
N ILE A 337 -43.84 -18.81 4.10
CA ILE A 337 -42.52 -18.24 3.83
C ILE A 337 -41.61 -19.38 3.37
N TRP A 338 -41.19 -19.34 2.12
CA TRP A 338 -40.17 -20.24 1.62
C TRP A 338 -38.78 -19.67 1.92
N PHE A 339 -38.06 -20.39 2.78
CA PHE A 339 -36.63 -20.13 3.03
C PHE A 339 -35.82 -20.78 1.91
N GLY A 340 -35.73 -20.13 0.77
CA GLY A 340 -34.97 -20.59 -0.38
C GLY A 340 -33.81 -19.67 -0.68
N GLN A 341 -32.68 -20.25 -1.11
CA GLN A 341 -31.60 -19.44 -1.65
C GLN A 341 -31.97 -18.97 -3.06
N MET A 342 -32.77 -17.92 -3.14
CA MET A 342 -33.08 -17.32 -4.42
C MET A 342 -31.93 -16.42 -4.85
N PRO A 343 -31.32 -16.64 -6.02
CA PRO A 343 -30.32 -15.74 -6.54
C PRO A 343 -30.95 -14.38 -6.87
N TYR A 344 -30.32 -13.31 -6.43
CA TYR A 344 -30.69 -11.95 -6.79
C TYR A 344 -29.47 -11.17 -7.26
N VAL A 345 -29.68 -10.20 -8.13
CA VAL A 345 -28.59 -9.33 -8.57
C VAL A 345 -28.29 -8.34 -7.45
N ASN A 346 -27.17 -8.54 -6.78
CA ASN A 346 -26.74 -7.69 -5.67
C ASN A 346 -26.26 -6.32 -6.16
N ALA A 347 -25.55 -6.30 -7.30
CA ALA A 347 -25.12 -5.08 -7.96
C ALA A 347 -24.98 -5.30 -9.46
N VAL A 348 -25.48 -4.32 -10.24
CA VAL A 348 -25.20 -4.24 -11.68
C VAL A 348 -23.90 -3.46 -11.85
N SER A 349 -22.92 -4.10 -12.44
CA SER A 349 -21.59 -3.50 -12.62
C SER A 349 -21.48 -2.83 -13.99
N PRO A 350 -20.85 -1.65 -14.08
CA PRO A 350 -20.64 -0.97 -15.35
C PRO A 350 -19.60 -1.73 -16.19
N THR A 351 -20.00 -2.19 -17.37
CA THR A 351 -19.13 -2.93 -18.30
C THR A 351 -18.12 -2.04 -19.03
N ASN A 352 -18.39 -0.73 -19.08
CA ASN A 352 -17.59 0.29 -19.75
C ASN A 352 -16.63 1.05 -18.83
N LEU A 353 -16.45 0.56 -17.60
CA LEU A 353 -15.52 1.17 -16.64
C LEU A 353 -14.09 1.13 -17.17
N THR A 354 -13.41 2.27 -17.12
CA THR A 354 -12.06 2.47 -17.61
C THR A 354 -11.26 3.34 -16.64
N TRP A 355 -10.00 3.59 -16.97
CA TRP A 355 -9.09 4.43 -16.21
C TRP A 355 -9.68 5.81 -15.94
N GLU A 356 -9.59 6.26 -14.68
CA GLU A 356 -9.74 7.66 -14.34
C GLU A 356 -8.54 8.44 -14.87
N ASN A 357 -8.78 9.59 -15.49
CA ASN A 357 -7.73 10.38 -16.09
C ASN A 357 -7.67 11.76 -15.45
N THR A 358 -6.46 12.17 -15.08
CA THR A 358 -6.16 13.54 -14.65
C THR A 358 -5.20 14.17 -15.64
N GLU A 359 -5.54 15.34 -16.17
CA GLU A 359 -4.69 16.12 -17.06
C GLU A 359 -4.21 17.35 -16.30
N THR A 360 -2.92 17.63 -16.39
CA THR A 360 -2.30 18.76 -15.69
C THR A 360 -1.44 19.56 -16.66
N TYR A 361 -1.63 20.86 -16.64
CA TYR A 361 -0.80 21.85 -17.32
C TYR A 361 -0.07 22.67 -16.24
N ASN A 362 1.24 22.85 -16.41
CA ASN A 362 2.04 23.62 -15.47
C ASN A 362 2.97 24.56 -16.23
N ILE A 363 3.10 25.81 -15.74
CA ILE A 363 4.13 26.77 -16.13
C ILE A 363 4.88 27.17 -14.88
N GLY A 364 6.22 27.13 -14.91
CA GLY A 364 7.07 27.43 -13.79
C GLY A 364 8.20 28.38 -14.13
N LEU A 365 8.62 29.14 -13.12
CA LEU A 365 9.77 30.04 -13.12
C LEU A 365 10.69 29.67 -11.98
N ASP A 366 11.97 29.38 -12.28
CA ASP A 366 13.00 29.15 -11.28
C ASP A 366 14.03 30.31 -11.35
N LEU A 367 14.25 30.94 -10.23
CA LEU A 367 15.12 32.10 -10.09
C LEU A 367 16.14 31.88 -8.98
N SER A 368 17.40 32.23 -9.22
CA SER A 368 18.45 32.32 -8.22
C SER A 368 19.25 33.62 -8.39
N LEU A 369 19.48 34.33 -7.30
CA LEU A 369 20.12 35.64 -7.25
C LEU A 369 21.22 35.70 -6.21
N LEU A 370 22.17 36.63 -6.41
CA LEU A 370 23.17 37.04 -5.44
C LEU A 370 24.03 35.87 -4.91
N ASN A 371 24.60 35.08 -5.82
CA ASN A 371 25.40 33.88 -5.52
C ASN A 371 24.62 32.84 -4.69
N GLY A 372 23.36 32.58 -5.08
CA GLY A 372 22.51 31.58 -4.44
C GLY A 372 21.92 31.99 -3.09
N ARG A 373 22.08 33.26 -2.66
CA ARG A 373 21.52 33.75 -1.40
C ARG A 373 20.01 33.90 -1.43
N LEU A 374 19.44 34.14 -2.58
CA LEU A 374 18.00 34.21 -2.79
C LEU A 374 17.61 33.26 -3.91
N THR A 375 16.75 32.29 -3.57
CA THR A 375 16.16 31.36 -4.54
C THR A 375 14.64 31.46 -4.47
N MET A 376 13.98 31.49 -5.63
CA MET A 376 12.53 31.53 -5.74
C MET A 376 12.08 30.55 -6.83
N THR A 377 11.04 29.78 -6.54
CA THR A 377 10.33 28.96 -7.50
C THR A 377 8.85 29.36 -7.47
N ALA A 378 8.29 29.65 -8.63
CA ALA A 378 6.88 29.97 -8.80
C ALA A 378 6.26 29.04 -9.83
N ASP A 379 5.12 28.43 -9.50
CA ASP A 379 4.36 27.53 -10.33
C ASP A 379 2.90 27.98 -10.46
N ALA A 380 2.38 27.91 -11.67
CA ALA A 380 0.96 28.02 -11.96
C ALA A 380 0.51 26.76 -12.70
N TYR A 381 -0.52 26.11 -12.19
CA TYR A 381 -1.01 24.84 -12.75
C TYR A 381 -2.53 24.73 -12.73
N VAL A 382 -3.04 23.96 -13.65
CA VAL A 382 -4.47 23.59 -13.76
C VAL A 382 -4.57 22.10 -13.92
#